data_4483bf496bcedf99222d2cbeb632d428
#
_entry.id   4483bf496bcedf99222d2cbeb632d428
#
_cell.length_a   1.000
_cell.length_b   1.000
_cell.length_c   1.000
_cell.angle_alpha   90.00
_cell.angle_beta   90.00
_cell.angle_gamma   90.00
#
_symmetry.space_group_name_H-M   'P 1'
#
loop_
_entity.id
_entity.type
_entity.pdbx_description
1 polymer ?
#
loop_
_entity_poly.entity_id
_entity_poly.type
_entity_poly.pdbx_seq_one_letter_code
_entity_poly.pdbx_strand_id
1 'polypeptide(L)'
;SDMCIRDRPNGAGQVLFVPYASIPTKPEELTQTMRESGGLTPSEDLFPPSGTPPETLTGAKGVSRRRQQIAHRDRMRALLTQERAARQTVNRFFTSQLSEITAAMESGRKDASEDFWQRISSGQGLTFDVTAIRVAAMDALNQLIDWNQQDEALLRTLNPVWEEAFNTGAKSIEQNFGITAVRAPRLTDYLRQQGLKRVRGINETTRDKIASALADGIEAGESTAQLVKRIQQHLPDMQAERAAAIATSEAHTSMQAGSFAQMQYGGCTTKTWITAGDEDVRDSHRSQNGVTVPIDQPFPNGLMYPGDPSGSPGEIINCRCDMIPGDL
;
A
#
# COMPACT_ATOMS: atom_id res chain seq x y z
N SER A 1 5.32 -0.58 -18.82
CA SER A 1 4.80 -1.97 -18.72
C SER A 1 5.73 -2.93 -17.98
N ASP A 2 6.59 -2.52 -17.05
CA ASP A 2 7.47 -3.45 -16.34
C ASP A 2 7.56 -3.11 -14.84
N MET A 3 6.40 -3.10 -14.16
CA MET A 3 6.36 -3.20 -12.71
C MET A 3 5.71 -4.51 -12.23
N CYS A 4 5.68 -5.52 -13.09
CA CYS A 4 5.63 -6.90 -12.66
C CYS A 4 7.07 -7.37 -12.54
N ILE A 5 7.50 -7.73 -11.33
CA ILE A 5 8.76 -8.41 -11.10
C ILE A 5 8.69 -9.75 -11.83
N ARG A 6 9.30 -9.82 -13.01
CA ARG A 6 9.67 -11.11 -13.59
C ARG A 6 10.97 -11.53 -12.91
N ASP A 7 10.90 -12.57 -12.11
CA ASP A 7 12.07 -13.34 -11.74
C ASP A 7 12.80 -13.77 -13.02
N ARG A 8 13.95 -13.17 -13.27
CA ARG A 8 14.88 -13.71 -14.27
C ARG A 8 15.74 -14.75 -13.58
N PRO A 9 15.76 -15.98 -14.03
CA PRO A 9 16.68 -16.99 -13.53
C PRO A 9 18.05 -16.77 -14.18
N ASN A 10 18.87 -15.90 -13.65
CA ASN A 10 20.32 -15.92 -13.88
C ASN A 10 20.99 -15.07 -12.78
N GLY A 11 21.65 -15.77 -11.88
CA GLY A 11 22.30 -15.27 -10.70
C GLY A 11 23.45 -14.29 -10.97
N ALA A 12 23.13 -13.03 -11.08
CA ALA A 12 24.03 -11.91 -10.85
C ALA A 12 23.17 -10.63 -10.75
N GLY A 13 23.09 -10.08 -9.56
CA GLY A 13 22.44 -8.81 -9.30
C GLY A 13 21.20 -8.96 -8.41
N GLN A 14 21.41 -9.07 -7.11
CA GLN A 14 20.34 -8.84 -6.14
C GLN A 14 19.88 -7.40 -6.28
N VAL A 15 18.72 -7.19 -6.94
CA VAL A 15 17.97 -5.98 -6.74
C VAL A 15 17.40 -6.06 -5.33
N LEU A 16 18.04 -5.38 -4.39
CA LEU A 16 17.51 -5.20 -3.05
C LEU A 16 16.23 -4.39 -3.18
N PHE A 17 15.10 -5.08 -3.21
CA PHE A 17 13.83 -4.50 -2.84
C PHE A 17 13.95 -4.09 -1.38
N VAL A 18 13.94 -2.79 -1.10
CA VAL A 18 13.62 -2.33 0.25
C VAL A 18 12.13 -2.61 0.42
N PRO A 19 11.78 -3.63 1.22
CA PRO A 19 10.37 -3.92 1.46
C PRO A 19 9.73 -2.71 2.13
N TYR A 20 8.45 -2.57 1.95
CA TYR A 20 7.59 -1.84 2.87
C TYR A 20 8.00 -2.21 4.30
N ALA A 21 8.69 -1.34 5.01
CA ALA A 21 9.39 -1.54 6.27
C ALA A 21 9.87 -2.98 6.47
N SER A 22 11.15 -3.19 6.70
CA SER A 22 11.72 -4.49 7.08
C SER A 22 10.99 -5.01 8.31
N ILE A 23 9.99 -5.85 8.08
CA ILE A 23 9.31 -6.57 9.15
C ILE A 23 10.25 -7.69 9.55
N PRO A 24 10.55 -7.87 10.85
CA PRO A 24 11.23 -9.06 11.30
C PRO A 24 10.51 -10.30 10.80
N THR A 25 11.21 -11.19 10.12
CA THR A 25 10.62 -12.36 9.44
C THR A 25 10.25 -13.50 10.38
N LYS A 26 10.41 -13.30 11.69
CA LYS A 26 10.04 -14.30 12.69
C LYS A 26 8.90 -13.82 13.58
N PRO A 27 7.85 -14.63 13.75
CA PRO A 27 6.73 -14.30 14.62
C PRO A 27 7.10 -13.95 16.06
N GLU A 28 8.24 -14.51 16.54
CA GLU A 28 8.75 -14.33 17.91
C GLU A 28 9.34 -12.93 18.13
N GLU A 29 9.97 -12.32 17.13
CA GLU A 29 10.53 -10.96 17.21
C GLU A 29 9.44 -9.89 17.12
N LEU A 30 8.37 -10.16 16.37
CA LEU A 30 7.19 -9.29 16.30
C LEU A 30 6.49 -9.19 17.66
N THR A 31 6.36 -10.32 18.38
CA THR A 31 5.70 -10.35 19.69
C THR A 31 6.48 -9.60 20.77
N GLN A 32 7.80 -9.57 20.68
CA GLN A 32 8.63 -8.88 21.68
C GLN A 32 8.60 -7.37 21.46
N THR A 33 8.78 -6.90 20.23
CA THR A 33 8.74 -5.46 19.89
C THR A 33 7.35 -4.85 20.14
N MET A 34 6.27 -5.61 19.89
CA MET A 34 4.89 -5.17 20.14
C MET A 34 4.53 -5.16 21.63
N ARG A 35 5.07 -6.09 22.45
CA ARG A 35 4.91 -6.06 23.90
C ARG A 35 5.63 -4.90 24.56
N GLU A 36 6.79 -4.54 24.04
CA GLU A 36 7.58 -3.40 24.53
C GLU A 36 6.99 -2.03 24.14
N SER A 37 6.24 -1.95 23.04
CA SER A 37 5.53 -0.75 22.58
C SER A 37 4.10 -0.60 23.11
N GLY A 38 3.61 -1.53 23.94
CA GLY A 38 2.23 -1.49 24.46
C GLY A 38 1.15 -1.72 23.38
N GLY A 39 1.53 -2.26 22.22
CA GLY A 39 0.62 -2.45 21.07
C GLY A 39 -0.04 -3.82 21.08
N LEU A 40 -1.32 -3.81 20.79
CA LEU A 40 -2.21 -4.94 20.64
C LEU A 40 -1.85 -5.77 19.38
N THR A 41 -2.05 -7.08 19.42
CA THR A 41 -1.78 -7.96 18.26
C THR A 41 -2.75 -7.66 17.12
N PRO A 42 -2.28 -7.53 15.85
CA PRO A 42 -3.09 -6.99 14.75
C PRO A 42 -4.36 -7.76 14.40
N SER A 43 -4.44 -9.04 14.74
CA SER A 43 -5.57 -9.89 14.33
C SER A 43 -6.70 -10.00 15.37
N GLU A 44 -6.38 -9.91 16.66
CA GLU A 44 -7.39 -10.12 17.71
C GLU A 44 -8.18 -8.85 18.05
N ASP A 45 -7.60 -7.69 17.87
CA ASP A 45 -8.21 -6.42 18.28
C ASP A 45 -8.92 -5.68 17.14
N LEU A 46 -8.52 -5.95 15.89
CA LEU A 46 -9.23 -5.45 14.72
C LEU A 46 -10.55 -6.16 14.47
N PHE A 47 -10.55 -7.44 14.75
CA PHE A 47 -11.68 -8.31 14.57
C PHE A 47 -11.76 -9.22 15.80
N PRO A 48 -12.35 -8.76 16.93
CA PRO A 48 -12.46 -9.57 18.11
C PRO A 48 -13.16 -10.88 17.76
N PRO A 49 -12.78 -12.01 18.39
CA PRO A 49 -13.41 -13.30 18.14
C PRO A 49 -14.92 -13.15 18.31
N SER A 50 -15.66 -13.67 17.35
CA SER A 50 -17.10 -13.55 17.25
C SER A 50 -17.75 -13.84 18.61
N GLY A 51 -18.29 -12.79 19.23
CA GLY A 51 -19.30 -12.99 20.26
C GLY A 51 -20.37 -13.88 19.64
N THR A 52 -21.00 -14.71 20.45
CA THR A 52 -22.03 -15.70 20.07
C THR A 52 -22.78 -15.30 18.81
N PRO A 53 -22.74 -16.10 17.73
CA PRO A 53 -23.39 -15.73 16.48
C PRO A 53 -24.83 -15.31 16.76
N PRO A 54 -25.30 -14.21 16.19
CA PRO A 54 -26.74 -13.93 16.20
C PRO A 54 -27.42 -15.14 15.57
N GLU A 55 -28.58 -15.51 16.10
CA GLU A 55 -29.36 -16.65 15.64
C GLU A 55 -29.30 -16.79 14.12
N THR A 56 -28.89 -17.97 13.70
CA THR A 56 -28.63 -18.37 12.32
C THR A 56 -29.71 -17.79 11.41
N LEU A 57 -29.32 -17.01 10.39
CA LEU A 57 -30.18 -16.63 9.27
C LEU A 57 -30.55 -17.93 8.51
N THR A 58 -31.49 -18.70 9.07
CA THR A 58 -32.05 -19.87 8.44
C THR A 58 -32.96 -19.41 7.32
N GLY A 59 -32.47 -19.48 6.07
CA GLY A 59 -33.32 -19.25 4.91
C GLY A 59 -32.68 -18.67 3.66
N ALA A 60 -31.38 -18.43 3.61
CA ALA A 60 -30.74 -17.97 2.39
C ALA A 60 -30.59 -19.13 1.40
N LYS A 61 -31.47 -19.20 0.40
CA LYS A 61 -31.26 -20.02 -0.81
C LYS A 61 -29.98 -19.51 -1.48
N GLY A 62 -29.03 -20.41 -1.76
CA GLY A 62 -27.71 -20.09 -2.30
C GLY A 62 -27.78 -19.08 -3.46
N VAL A 63 -26.95 -18.06 -3.40
CA VAL A 63 -26.87 -17.02 -4.46
C VAL A 63 -26.41 -17.69 -5.73
N SER A 64 -27.20 -17.56 -6.80
CA SER A 64 -26.88 -18.17 -8.09
C SER A 64 -25.54 -17.62 -8.61
N ARG A 65 -24.75 -18.46 -9.30
CA ARG A 65 -23.49 -18.04 -9.95
C ARG A 65 -23.63 -16.78 -10.78
N ARG A 66 -24.77 -16.60 -11.46
CA ARG A 66 -25.08 -15.38 -12.22
C ARG A 66 -25.15 -14.14 -11.34
N ARG A 67 -25.76 -14.23 -10.15
CA ARG A 67 -25.84 -13.10 -9.22
C ARG A 67 -24.48 -12.77 -8.62
N GLN A 68 -23.65 -13.78 -8.33
CA GLN A 68 -22.26 -13.57 -7.88
C GLN A 68 -21.45 -12.83 -8.94
N GLN A 69 -21.56 -13.21 -10.22
CA GLN A 69 -20.86 -12.55 -11.34
C GLN A 69 -21.34 -11.10 -11.54
N ILE A 70 -22.64 -10.83 -11.41
CA ILE A 70 -23.19 -9.47 -11.50
C ILE A 70 -22.64 -8.63 -10.34
N ALA A 71 -22.73 -9.13 -9.12
CA ALA A 71 -22.22 -8.45 -7.92
C ALA A 71 -20.73 -8.15 -8.04
N HIS A 72 -19.92 -9.12 -8.44
CA HIS A 72 -18.49 -8.92 -8.68
C HIS A 72 -18.23 -7.82 -9.72
N ARG A 73 -18.90 -7.85 -10.86
CA ARG A 73 -18.74 -6.84 -11.91
C ARG A 73 -19.12 -5.43 -11.42
N ASP A 74 -20.21 -5.29 -10.68
CA ASP A 74 -20.66 -4.00 -10.18
C ASP A 74 -19.72 -3.45 -9.09
N ARG A 75 -19.17 -4.33 -8.27
CA ARG A 75 -18.13 -4.02 -7.28
C ARG A 75 -16.83 -3.56 -7.96
N MET A 76 -16.41 -4.24 -9.02
CA MET A 76 -15.22 -3.82 -9.79
C MET A 76 -15.41 -2.47 -10.47
N ARG A 77 -16.60 -2.14 -10.95
CA ARG A 77 -16.90 -0.80 -11.48
C ARG A 77 -16.81 0.29 -10.41
N ALA A 78 -17.35 0.01 -9.21
CA ALA A 78 -17.23 0.92 -8.08
C ALA A 78 -15.75 1.13 -7.70
N LEU A 79 -14.97 0.05 -7.62
CA LEU A 79 -13.54 0.11 -7.35
C LEU A 79 -12.79 0.97 -8.37
N LEU A 80 -13.02 0.78 -9.67
CA LEU A 80 -12.37 1.57 -10.73
C LEU A 80 -12.69 3.07 -10.61
N THR A 81 -13.87 3.43 -10.11
CA THR A 81 -14.23 4.83 -9.85
C THR A 81 -13.42 5.39 -8.68
N GLN A 82 -13.30 4.63 -7.59
CA GLN A 82 -12.48 4.97 -6.43
C GLN A 82 -11.00 5.13 -6.80
N GLU A 83 -10.46 4.21 -7.58
CA GLU A 83 -9.07 4.26 -8.04
C GLU A 83 -8.77 5.53 -8.85
N ARG A 84 -9.67 5.94 -9.73
CA ARG A 84 -9.49 7.17 -10.52
C ARG A 84 -9.43 8.42 -9.64
N ALA A 85 -10.34 8.53 -8.67
CA ALA A 85 -10.35 9.63 -7.71
C ALA A 85 -9.09 9.62 -6.83
N ALA A 86 -8.72 8.46 -6.31
CA ALA A 86 -7.52 8.27 -5.51
C ALA A 86 -6.25 8.63 -6.30
N ARG A 87 -6.15 8.22 -7.56
CA ARG A 87 -5.01 8.54 -8.42
C ARG A 87 -4.79 10.03 -8.57
N GLN A 88 -5.85 10.80 -8.80
CA GLN A 88 -5.75 12.27 -8.91
C GLN A 88 -5.27 12.90 -7.60
N THR A 89 -5.75 12.38 -6.48
CA THR A 89 -5.40 12.86 -5.14
C THR A 89 -3.93 12.57 -4.81
N VAL A 90 -3.46 11.33 -5.06
CA VAL A 90 -2.06 10.93 -4.85
C VAL A 90 -1.12 11.67 -5.80
N ASN A 91 -1.51 11.86 -7.07
CA ASN A 91 -0.71 12.65 -8.02
C ASN A 91 -0.50 14.09 -7.53
N ARG A 92 -1.54 14.75 -7.04
CA ARG A 92 -1.42 16.11 -6.47
C ARG A 92 -0.49 16.16 -5.29
N PHE A 93 -0.56 15.16 -4.40
CA PHE A 93 0.36 15.05 -3.27
C PHE A 93 1.81 14.95 -3.76
N PHE A 94 2.12 14.03 -4.67
CA PHE A 94 3.48 13.87 -5.18
C PHE A 94 3.99 15.10 -5.93
N THR A 95 3.13 15.81 -6.67
CA THR A 95 3.51 17.07 -7.32
C THR A 95 3.89 18.13 -6.27
N SER A 96 3.10 18.25 -5.21
CA SER A 96 3.42 19.18 -4.11
C SER A 96 4.69 18.78 -3.37
N GLN A 97 4.86 17.50 -3.05
CA GLN A 97 6.05 16.97 -2.39
C GLN A 97 7.30 17.22 -3.23
N LEU A 98 7.25 16.99 -4.54
CA LEU A 98 8.37 17.24 -5.44
C LEU A 98 8.74 18.71 -5.48
N SER A 99 7.74 19.60 -5.56
CA SER A 99 7.96 21.07 -5.54
C SER A 99 8.62 21.51 -4.24
N GLU A 100 8.22 20.97 -3.11
CA GLU A 100 8.83 21.27 -1.80
C GLU A 100 10.27 20.78 -1.72
N ILE A 101 10.54 19.55 -2.18
CA ILE A 101 11.89 18.98 -2.18
C ILE A 101 12.84 19.80 -3.07
N THR A 102 12.41 20.12 -4.28
CA THR A 102 13.25 20.91 -5.21
C THR A 102 13.49 22.35 -4.72
N ALA A 103 12.47 22.97 -4.12
CA ALA A 103 12.62 24.28 -3.49
C ALA A 103 13.59 24.24 -2.29
N ALA A 104 13.53 23.20 -1.45
CA ALA A 104 14.47 23.01 -0.35
C ALA A 104 15.90 22.82 -0.87
N MET A 105 16.09 22.03 -1.92
CA MET A 105 17.40 21.87 -2.56
C MET A 105 17.94 23.17 -3.15
N GLU A 106 17.08 24.02 -3.74
CA GLU A 106 17.46 25.32 -4.28
C GLU A 106 17.76 26.33 -3.16
N SER A 107 16.99 26.35 -2.07
CA SER A 107 17.18 27.26 -0.94
C SER A 107 18.36 26.85 -0.06
N GLY A 108 18.58 25.57 0.14
CA GLY A 108 19.72 25.01 0.87
C GLY A 108 21.09 25.37 0.25
N ARG A 109 21.10 25.95 -0.96
CA ARG A 109 22.31 26.57 -1.55
C ARG A 109 22.83 27.79 -0.78
N LYS A 110 22.01 28.39 0.09
CA LYS A 110 22.35 29.67 0.73
C LYS A 110 22.88 29.51 2.15
N ASP A 111 22.76 28.32 2.78
CA ASP A 111 23.11 28.09 4.18
C ASP A 111 24.10 26.91 4.35
N ALA A 112 24.16 26.28 5.49
CA ALA A 112 25.12 25.24 5.88
C ALA A 112 25.21 24.01 4.95
N SER A 113 24.27 23.84 4.03
CA SER A 113 24.29 22.81 2.98
C SER A 113 25.23 23.14 1.82
N GLU A 114 25.71 24.38 1.72
CA GLU A 114 26.65 24.78 0.66
C GLU A 114 27.94 23.97 0.74
N ASP A 115 28.42 23.67 1.94
CA ASP A 115 29.59 22.81 2.18
C ASP A 115 29.36 21.36 1.70
N PHE A 116 28.17 20.80 1.94
CA PHE A 116 27.81 19.45 1.49
C PHE A 116 27.74 19.38 -0.04
N TRP A 117 27.01 20.31 -0.66
CA TRP A 117 26.87 20.34 -2.12
C TRP A 117 28.17 20.70 -2.85
N GLN A 118 29.01 21.56 -2.26
CA GLN A 118 30.35 21.88 -2.78
C GLN A 118 31.30 20.69 -2.66
N ARG A 119 31.26 19.94 -1.55
CA ARG A 119 32.07 18.72 -1.35
C ARG A 119 31.67 17.62 -2.33
N ILE A 120 30.37 17.44 -2.56
CA ILE A 120 29.86 16.49 -3.54
C ILE A 120 30.25 16.90 -4.96
N SER A 121 30.02 18.16 -5.35
CA SER A 121 30.29 18.62 -6.70
C SER A 121 31.79 18.78 -7.00
N SER A 122 32.64 18.94 -5.99
CA SER A 122 34.11 19.03 -6.13
C SER A 122 34.82 17.67 -6.10
N GLY A 123 34.09 16.58 -5.84
CA GLY A 123 34.67 15.24 -5.69
C GLY A 123 35.61 15.08 -4.48
N GLN A 124 35.71 16.09 -3.62
CA GLN A 124 36.61 16.05 -2.46
C GLN A 124 36.03 15.18 -1.33
N GLY A 125 36.68 14.06 -1.08
CA GLY A 125 36.42 13.21 0.08
C GLY A 125 35.42 12.10 -0.12
N LEU A 126 34.88 11.91 -1.31
CA LEU A 126 34.09 10.74 -1.66
C LEU A 126 35.02 9.74 -2.39
N THR A 127 35.26 8.59 -1.79
CA THR A 127 35.69 7.42 -2.53
C THR A 127 34.58 7.11 -3.54
N PHE A 128 34.94 6.75 -4.78
CA PHE A 128 33.99 6.47 -5.88
C PHE A 128 33.14 5.21 -5.64
N ASP A 129 32.63 5.06 -4.43
CA ASP A 129 31.69 4.01 -4.05
C ASP A 129 30.26 4.58 -4.17
N VAL A 130 29.52 4.10 -5.15
CA VAL A 130 28.12 4.46 -5.42
C VAL A 130 27.26 4.33 -4.16
N THR A 131 27.57 3.34 -3.31
CA THR A 131 26.88 3.12 -2.03
C THR A 131 27.11 4.28 -1.07
N ALA A 132 28.35 4.76 -0.95
CA ALA A 132 28.70 5.89 -0.10
C ALA A 132 28.05 7.20 -0.60
N ILE A 133 28.01 7.41 -1.91
CA ILE A 133 27.34 8.58 -2.54
C ILE A 133 25.82 8.53 -2.23
N ARG A 134 25.21 7.36 -2.36
CA ARG A 134 23.77 7.19 -2.07
C ARG A 134 23.45 7.45 -0.59
N VAL A 135 24.27 6.97 0.33
CA VAL A 135 24.11 7.24 1.78
C VAL A 135 24.22 8.74 2.04
N ALA A 136 25.22 9.41 1.47
CA ALA A 136 25.38 10.85 1.64
C ALA A 136 24.21 11.65 1.04
N ALA A 137 23.68 11.25 -0.11
CA ALA A 137 22.48 11.85 -0.69
C ALA A 137 21.24 11.63 0.19
N MET A 138 21.12 10.45 0.80
CA MET A 138 20.05 10.15 1.75
C MET A 138 20.14 11.04 3.00
N ASP A 139 21.33 11.20 3.57
CA ASP A 139 21.56 12.03 4.76
C ASP A 139 21.24 13.51 4.45
N ALA A 140 21.62 14.00 3.26
CA ALA A 140 21.27 15.36 2.84
C ALA A 140 19.75 15.56 2.73
N LEU A 141 19.04 14.62 2.12
CA LEU A 141 17.58 14.68 2.03
C LEU A 141 16.92 14.67 3.40
N ASN A 142 17.45 13.90 4.36
CA ASN A 142 16.93 13.86 5.72
C ASN A 142 17.16 15.19 6.49
N GLN A 143 18.18 15.95 6.14
CA GLN A 143 18.42 17.26 6.72
C GLN A 143 17.56 18.37 6.06
N LEU A 144 17.23 18.22 4.78
CA LEU A 144 16.48 19.21 4.02
C LEU A 144 14.97 19.09 4.17
N ILE A 145 14.46 17.87 4.41
CA ILE A 145 13.03 17.55 4.39
C ILE A 145 12.60 16.95 5.72
N ASP A 146 11.55 17.52 6.31
CA ASP A 146 10.85 16.90 7.44
C ASP A 146 9.93 15.76 6.94
N TRP A 147 10.46 14.54 6.97
CA TRP A 147 9.73 13.36 6.51
C TRP A 147 8.54 13.01 7.41
N ASN A 148 8.53 13.41 8.67
CA ASN A 148 7.36 13.24 9.54
C ASN A 148 6.21 14.13 9.05
N GLN A 149 6.50 15.36 8.65
CA GLN A 149 5.52 16.24 8.04
C GLN A 149 4.99 15.69 6.71
N GLN A 150 5.86 15.07 5.88
CA GLN A 150 5.45 14.39 4.65
C GLN A 150 4.55 13.18 4.96
N ASP A 151 4.84 12.40 5.98
CA ASP A 151 4.02 11.28 6.43
C ASP A 151 2.62 11.76 6.85
N GLU A 152 2.54 12.81 7.65
CA GLU A 152 1.27 13.40 8.07
C GLU A 152 0.47 13.97 6.89
N ALA A 153 1.14 14.61 5.93
CA ALA A 153 0.50 15.16 4.74
C ALA A 153 -0.08 14.05 3.85
N LEU A 154 0.66 12.97 3.64
CA LEU A 154 0.20 11.80 2.89
C LEU A 154 -0.93 11.07 3.64
N LEU A 155 -0.84 10.95 4.96
CA LEU A 155 -1.89 10.37 5.79
C LEU A 155 -3.21 11.16 5.65
N ARG A 156 -3.16 12.48 5.73
CA ARG A 156 -4.33 13.36 5.50
C ARG A 156 -4.87 13.20 4.07
N THR A 157 -4.01 12.98 3.11
CA THR A 157 -4.37 12.77 1.69
C THR A 157 -5.10 11.44 1.46
N LEU A 158 -4.63 10.36 2.09
CA LEU A 158 -5.16 9.01 1.89
C LEU A 158 -6.37 8.67 2.78
N ASN A 159 -6.50 9.29 3.96
CA ASN A 159 -7.62 9.02 4.86
C ASN A 159 -9.00 9.07 4.19
N PRO A 160 -9.36 10.11 3.41
CA PRO A 160 -10.65 10.14 2.72
C PRO A 160 -10.80 9.03 1.68
N VAL A 161 -9.72 8.67 1.00
CA VAL A 161 -9.71 7.57 0.01
C VAL A 161 -10.02 6.24 0.70
N TRP A 162 -9.38 5.98 1.82
CA TRP A 162 -9.60 4.75 2.59
C TRP A 162 -11.02 4.68 3.13
N GLU A 163 -11.52 5.78 3.71
CA GLU A 163 -12.85 5.84 4.29
C GLU A 163 -13.94 5.60 3.22
N GLU A 164 -13.83 6.28 2.09
CA GLU A 164 -14.80 6.13 1.01
C GLU A 164 -14.76 4.72 0.40
N ALA A 165 -13.57 4.18 0.16
CA ALA A 165 -13.42 2.83 -0.39
C ALA A 165 -13.95 1.76 0.57
N PHE A 166 -13.66 1.87 1.87
CA PHE A 166 -14.18 0.98 2.89
C PHE A 166 -15.71 1.00 2.95
N ASN A 167 -16.30 2.18 3.02
CA ASN A 167 -17.75 2.34 3.05
C ASN A 167 -18.40 1.79 1.77
N THR A 168 -17.75 1.98 0.62
CA THR A 168 -18.19 1.41 -0.66
C THR A 168 -18.17 -0.11 -0.61
N GLY A 169 -17.12 -0.70 -0.05
CA GLY A 169 -17.02 -2.15 0.15
C GLY A 169 -18.14 -2.71 1.03
N ALA A 170 -18.32 -2.13 2.20
CA ALA A 170 -19.37 -2.52 3.14
C ALA A 170 -20.77 -2.41 2.50
N LYS A 171 -21.08 -1.24 1.93
CA LYS A 171 -22.36 -0.97 1.28
C LYS A 171 -22.63 -1.91 0.10
N SER A 172 -21.59 -2.28 -0.65
CA SER A 172 -21.75 -3.20 -1.78
C SER A 172 -22.12 -4.62 -1.34
N ILE A 173 -21.63 -5.09 -0.19
CA ILE A 173 -22.06 -6.38 0.39
C ILE A 173 -23.51 -6.31 0.84
N GLU A 174 -23.91 -5.24 1.50
CA GLU A 174 -25.32 -5.04 1.89
C GLU A 174 -26.24 -5.02 0.67
N GLN A 175 -25.93 -4.22 -0.35
CA GLN A 175 -26.78 -4.06 -1.54
C GLN A 175 -26.88 -5.33 -2.39
N ASN A 176 -25.77 -6.03 -2.59
CA ASN A 176 -25.74 -7.20 -3.48
C ASN A 176 -26.19 -8.48 -2.81
N PHE A 177 -25.99 -8.60 -1.50
CA PHE A 177 -26.23 -9.84 -0.77
C PHE A 177 -27.25 -9.73 0.37
N GLY A 178 -27.70 -8.51 0.71
CA GLY A 178 -28.66 -8.27 1.77
C GLY A 178 -28.12 -8.47 3.17
N ILE A 179 -26.78 -8.44 3.32
CA ILE A 179 -26.09 -8.65 4.59
C ILE A 179 -25.94 -7.30 5.27
N THR A 180 -26.66 -7.10 6.37
CA THR A 180 -26.62 -5.87 7.16
C THR A 180 -25.83 -6.11 8.45
N ALA A 181 -24.78 -5.34 8.68
CA ALA A 181 -24.01 -5.43 9.91
C ALA A 181 -24.76 -4.80 11.08
N VAL A 182 -24.89 -5.52 12.19
CA VAL A 182 -25.52 -5.04 13.44
C VAL A 182 -24.66 -3.94 14.10
N ARG A 183 -23.36 -3.96 13.87
CA ARG A 183 -22.41 -2.94 14.33
C ARG A 183 -21.48 -2.62 13.18
N ALA A 184 -21.42 -1.36 12.78
CA ALA A 184 -20.39 -0.92 11.84
C ALA A 184 -19.02 -0.99 12.53
N PRO A 185 -18.02 -1.67 11.95
CA PRO A 185 -16.67 -1.65 12.48
C PRO A 185 -16.14 -0.22 12.50
N ARG A 186 -15.38 0.13 13.53
CA ARG A 186 -14.73 1.43 13.58
C ARG A 186 -13.50 1.40 12.68
N LEU A 187 -13.68 1.86 11.46
CA LEU A 187 -12.62 2.06 10.49
C LEU A 187 -11.46 2.91 11.04
N THR A 188 -11.78 3.86 11.92
CA THR A 188 -10.80 4.84 12.45
C THR A 188 -9.60 4.22 13.13
N ASP A 189 -9.77 3.12 13.86
CA ASP A 189 -8.67 2.52 14.62
C ASP A 189 -7.78 1.65 13.71
N TYR A 190 -8.38 0.93 12.79
CA TYR A 190 -7.66 0.19 11.74
C TYR A 190 -6.83 1.10 10.84
N LEU A 191 -7.43 2.15 10.32
CA LEU A 191 -6.73 3.07 9.43
C LEU A 191 -5.63 3.85 10.12
N ARG A 192 -5.79 4.21 11.39
CA ARG A 192 -4.73 4.90 12.14
C ARG A 192 -3.48 4.04 12.29
N GLN A 193 -3.63 2.78 12.64
CA GLN A 193 -2.48 1.89 12.88
C GLN A 193 -1.83 1.44 11.57
N GLN A 194 -2.61 0.96 10.62
CA GLN A 194 -2.11 0.47 9.34
C GLN A 194 -1.75 1.62 8.39
N GLY A 195 -2.53 2.70 8.41
CA GLY A 195 -2.33 3.85 7.55
C GLY A 195 -0.97 4.50 7.74
N LEU A 196 -0.54 4.77 8.96
CA LEU A 196 0.76 5.39 9.23
C LEU A 196 1.94 4.53 8.76
N LYS A 197 1.86 3.21 8.95
CA LYS A 197 2.87 2.27 8.43
C LYS A 197 2.95 2.33 6.90
N ARG A 198 1.81 2.39 6.23
CA ARG A 198 1.71 2.43 4.76
C ARG A 198 2.25 3.74 4.21
N VAL A 199 1.88 4.89 4.77
CA VAL A 199 2.42 6.20 4.36
C VAL A 199 3.93 6.28 4.52
N ARG A 200 4.47 5.78 5.63
CA ARG A 200 5.92 5.73 5.85
C ARG A 200 6.62 4.94 4.75
N GLY A 201 6.15 3.73 4.43
CA GLY A 201 6.72 2.93 3.34
C GLY A 201 6.64 3.60 1.97
N ILE A 202 5.57 4.36 1.70
CA ILE A 202 5.44 5.15 0.47
C ILE A 202 6.50 6.27 0.44
N ASN A 203 6.66 7.02 1.52
CA ASN A 203 7.63 8.12 1.60
C ASN A 203 9.08 7.61 1.64
N GLU A 204 9.37 6.50 2.31
CA GLU A 204 10.67 5.83 2.27
C GLU A 204 11.06 5.47 0.84
N THR A 205 10.14 4.85 0.09
CA THR A 205 10.37 4.55 -1.34
C THR A 205 10.61 5.81 -2.17
N THR A 206 9.93 6.93 -1.86
CA THR A 206 10.16 8.21 -2.54
C THR A 206 11.56 8.73 -2.24
N ARG A 207 11.94 8.73 -0.97
CA ARG A 207 13.26 9.16 -0.52
C ARG A 207 14.39 8.35 -1.16
N ASP A 208 14.23 7.02 -1.20
CA ASP A 208 15.20 6.13 -1.82
C ASP A 208 15.39 6.40 -3.32
N LYS A 209 14.29 6.65 -4.04
CA LYS A 209 14.35 6.97 -5.47
C LYS A 209 15.02 8.31 -5.73
N ILE A 210 14.76 9.32 -4.90
CA ILE A 210 15.42 10.62 -4.99
C ILE A 210 16.90 10.49 -4.68
N ALA A 211 17.26 9.77 -3.60
CA ALA A 211 18.67 9.55 -3.25
C ALA A 211 19.42 8.79 -4.36
N SER A 212 18.78 7.82 -4.99
CA SER A 212 19.36 7.11 -6.14
C SER A 212 19.58 8.04 -7.33
N ALA A 213 18.57 8.84 -7.70
CA ALA A 213 18.69 9.79 -8.81
C ALA A 213 19.77 10.87 -8.57
N LEU A 214 19.92 11.30 -7.30
CA LEU A 214 21.00 12.19 -6.89
C LEU A 214 22.36 11.52 -7.00
N ALA A 215 22.49 10.27 -6.53
CA ALA A 215 23.74 9.51 -6.62
C ALA A 215 24.19 9.34 -8.07
N ASP A 216 23.28 8.97 -8.97
CA ASP A 216 23.56 8.83 -10.40
C ASP A 216 24.05 10.14 -11.03
N GLY A 217 23.46 11.27 -10.64
CA GLY A 217 23.86 12.58 -11.15
C GLY A 217 25.20 13.04 -10.58
N ILE A 218 25.47 12.75 -9.30
CA ILE A 218 26.77 13.04 -8.66
C ILE A 218 27.88 12.21 -9.33
N GLU A 219 27.65 10.93 -9.59
CA GLU A 219 28.59 10.06 -10.30
C GLU A 219 28.86 10.58 -11.72
N ALA A 220 27.85 11.14 -12.37
CA ALA A 220 27.99 11.80 -13.67
C ALA A 220 28.65 13.18 -13.62
N GLY A 221 29.03 13.67 -12.43
CA GLY A 221 29.65 15.00 -12.25
C GLY A 221 28.69 16.18 -12.44
N GLU A 222 27.40 15.97 -12.24
CA GLU A 222 26.38 17.01 -12.39
C GLU A 222 26.49 18.08 -11.30
N SER A 223 26.33 19.34 -11.70
CA SER A 223 26.17 20.45 -10.76
C SER A 223 24.84 20.37 -10.02
N THR A 224 24.72 21.05 -8.86
CA THR A 224 23.45 21.10 -8.08
C THR A 224 22.25 21.52 -8.94
N ALA A 225 22.44 22.49 -9.86
CA ALA A 225 21.36 22.89 -10.76
C ALA A 225 20.92 21.78 -11.72
N GLN A 226 21.87 20.96 -12.17
CA GLN A 226 21.59 19.80 -13.01
C GLN A 226 20.93 18.69 -12.20
N LEU A 227 21.34 18.46 -10.93
CA LEU A 227 20.71 17.52 -10.04
C LEU A 227 19.23 17.87 -9.76
N VAL A 228 18.94 19.15 -9.47
CA VAL A 228 17.55 19.63 -9.34
C VAL A 228 16.76 19.38 -10.62
N LYS A 229 17.34 19.72 -11.77
CA LYS A 229 16.72 19.50 -13.08
C LYS A 229 16.49 18.00 -13.36
N ARG A 230 17.43 17.14 -12.99
CA ARG A 230 17.30 15.67 -13.09
C ARG A 230 16.09 15.20 -12.30
N ILE A 231 15.95 15.65 -11.04
CA ILE A 231 14.81 15.31 -10.20
C ILE A 231 13.50 15.81 -10.81
N GLN A 232 13.46 17.04 -11.26
CA GLN A 232 12.27 17.64 -11.90
C GLN A 232 11.86 16.95 -13.21
N GLN A 233 12.80 16.39 -13.96
CA GLN A 233 12.53 15.74 -15.24
C GLN A 233 12.19 14.25 -15.12
N HIS A 234 12.87 13.52 -14.23
CA HIS A 234 12.74 12.06 -14.16
C HIS A 234 11.70 11.56 -13.12
N LEU A 235 11.49 12.32 -12.06
CA LEU A 235 10.54 11.89 -11.00
C LEU A 235 9.07 12.01 -11.40
N PRO A 236 8.59 12.98 -12.20
CA PRO A 236 7.17 13.08 -12.53
C PRO A 236 6.59 11.83 -13.19
N ASP A 237 7.30 11.23 -14.14
CA ASP A 237 6.85 10.02 -14.84
C ASP A 237 6.80 8.83 -13.87
N MET A 238 7.86 8.64 -13.09
CA MET A 238 7.91 7.61 -12.05
C MET A 238 6.84 7.82 -10.97
N GLN A 239 6.52 9.07 -10.64
CA GLN A 239 5.48 9.39 -9.66
C GLN A 239 4.07 9.13 -10.21
N ALA A 240 3.81 9.39 -11.48
CA ALA A 240 2.51 9.12 -12.09
C ALA A 240 2.17 7.62 -12.10
N GLU A 241 3.14 6.76 -12.43
CA GLU A 241 2.99 5.30 -12.36
C GLU A 241 2.80 4.82 -10.92
N ARG A 242 3.62 5.34 -9.99
CA ARG A 242 3.50 5.02 -8.56
C ARG A 242 2.17 5.49 -7.98
N ALA A 243 1.72 6.68 -8.33
CA ALA A 243 0.42 7.18 -7.88
C ALA A 243 -0.73 6.29 -8.36
N ALA A 244 -0.62 5.73 -9.58
CA ALA A 244 -1.58 4.75 -10.06
C ALA A 244 -1.54 3.46 -9.24
N ALA A 245 -0.35 2.89 -9.01
CA ALA A 245 -0.19 1.66 -8.23
C ALA A 245 -0.64 1.84 -6.77
N ILE A 246 -0.30 2.97 -6.14
CA ILE A 246 -0.73 3.31 -4.77
C ILE A 246 -2.25 3.47 -4.73
N ALA A 247 -2.83 4.26 -5.64
CA ALA A 247 -4.27 4.48 -5.68
C ALA A 247 -5.05 3.17 -5.86
N THR A 248 -4.61 2.32 -6.77
CA THR A 248 -5.19 0.99 -6.99
C THR A 248 -5.11 0.14 -5.74
N SER A 249 -3.93 0.03 -5.14
CA SER A 249 -3.71 -0.83 -3.97
C SER A 249 -4.45 -0.32 -2.73
N GLU A 250 -4.41 1.00 -2.49
CA GLU A 250 -5.05 1.61 -1.32
C GLU A 250 -6.58 1.55 -1.40
N ALA A 251 -7.17 1.87 -2.55
CA ALA A 251 -8.61 1.77 -2.75
C ALA A 251 -9.09 0.31 -2.68
N HIS A 252 -8.38 -0.61 -3.34
CA HIS A 252 -8.71 -2.03 -3.33
C HIS A 252 -8.67 -2.62 -1.91
N THR A 253 -7.54 -2.47 -1.21
CA THR A 253 -7.36 -2.99 0.15
C THR A 253 -8.45 -2.48 1.09
N SER A 254 -8.76 -1.19 1.03
CA SER A 254 -9.78 -0.58 1.90
C SER A 254 -11.18 -1.06 1.56
N MET A 255 -11.51 -1.20 0.27
CA MET A 255 -12.79 -1.74 -0.16
C MET A 255 -12.98 -3.20 0.28
N GLN A 256 -11.93 -4.04 0.16
CA GLN A 256 -12.00 -5.43 0.60
C GLN A 256 -12.09 -5.54 2.13
N ALA A 257 -11.37 -4.69 2.87
CA ALA A 257 -11.50 -4.61 4.33
C ALA A 257 -12.93 -4.25 4.76
N GLY A 258 -13.56 -3.27 4.09
CA GLY A 258 -14.96 -2.90 4.35
C GLY A 258 -15.93 -4.03 4.03
N SER A 259 -15.70 -4.75 2.94
CA SER A 259 -16.49 -5.92 2.56
C SER A 259 -16.36 -7.04 3.57
N PHE A 260 -15.12 -7.33 4.00
CA PHE A 260 -14.85 -8.35 5.02
C PHE A 260 -15.52 -8.01 6.34
N ALA A 261 -15.36 -6.78 6.79
CA ALA A 261 -16.01 -6.29 8.00
C ALA A 261 -17.55 -6.41 7.93
N GLN A 262 -18.16 -6.00 6.81
CA GLN A 262 -19.60 -6.10 6.62
C GLN A 262 -20.09 -7.55 6.69
N MET A 263 -19.37 -8.50 6.06
CA MET A 263 -19.69 -9.92 6.13
C MET A 263 -19.55 -10.48 7.55
N GLN A 264 -18.45 -10.17 8.22
CA GLN A 264 -18.16 -10.66 9.57
C GLN A 264 -19.19 -10.15 10.58
N TYR A 265 -19.46 -8.85 10.61
CA TYR A 265 -20.45 -8.26 11.52
C TYR A 265 -21.90 -8.51 11.10
N GLY A 266 -22.13 -8.89 9.85
CA GLY A 266 -23.41 -9.31 9.30
C GLY A 266 -23.73 -10.79 9.51
N GLY A 267 -22.84 -11.55 10.19
CA GLY A 267 -23.06 -12.93 10.59
C GLY A 267 -22.81 -13.96 9.48
N CYS A 268 -22.04 -13.63 8.43
CA CYS A 268 -21.59 -14.63 7.47
C CYS A 268 -20.71 -15.66 8.17
N THR A 269 -20.88 -16.94 7.84
CA THR A 269 -20.09 -18.04 8.37
C THR A 269 -18.91 -18.40 7.47
N THR A 270 -19.01 -18.09 6.16
CA THR A 270 -17.97 -18.40 5.17
C THR A 270 -17.75 -17.24 4.18
N LYS A 271 -16.60 -17.27 3.52
CA LYS A 271 -16.20 -16.32 2.48
C LYS A 271 -15.55 -17.06 1.32
N THR A 272 -15.74 -16.54 0.09
CA THR A 272 -15.22 -17.14 -1.14
C THR A 272 -14.36 -16.15 -1.88
N TRP A 273 -13.16 -16.57 -2.30
CA TRP A 273 -12.24 -15.77 -3.12
C TRP A 273 -12.66 -15.80 -4.59
N ILE A 274 -12.68 -14.64 -5.23
CA ILE A 274 -12.95 -14.48 -6.67
C ILE A 274 -11.77 -13.75 -7.30
N THR A 275 -11.15 -14.36 -8.31
CA THR A 275 -10.08 -13.68 -9.07
C THR A 275 -10.67 -12.73 -10.11
N ALA A 276 -9.85 -11.77 -10.57
CA ALA A 276 -10.21 -10.88 -11.67
C ALA A 276 -10.49 -11.65 -12.99
N GLY A 277 -9.91 -12.84 -13.13
CA GLY A 277 -10.17 -13.72 -14.27
C GLY A 277 -9.39 -13.38 -15.55
N ASP A 278 -8.45 -12.44 -15.46
CA ASP A 278 -7.56 -12.04 -16.55
C ASP A 278 -6.17 -12.70 -16.46
N GLU A 279 -5.29 -12.38 -17.40
CA GLU A 279 -3.93 -12.92 -17.47
C GLU A 279 -3.00 -12.35 -16.39
N ASP A 280 -3.36 -11.20 -15.81
CA ASP A 280 -2.57 -10.51 -14.79
C ASP A 280 -2.75 -11.12 -13.39
N VAL A 281 -3.66 -12.09 -13.23
CA VAL A 281 -3.87 -12.79 -11.96
C VAL A 281 -2.65 -13.65 -11.62
N ARG A 282 -2.03 -13.37 -10.46
CA ARG A 282 -0.89 -14.15 -9.95
C ARG A 282 -1.23 -15.62 -9.77
N ASP A 283 -0.26 -16.51 -9.94
CA ASP A 283 -0.47 -17.95 -9.76
C ASP A 283 -0.94 -18.30 -8.35
N SER A 284 -0.40 -17.62 -7.31
CA SER A 284 -0.82 -17.75 -5.92
C SER A 284 -2.30 -17.37 -5.72
N HIS A 285 -2.81 -16.39 -6.47
CA HIS A 285 -4.21 -15.97 -6.42
C HIS A 285 -5.10 -16.82 -7.35
N ARG A 286 -4.58 -17.27 -8.49
CA ARG A 286 -5.30 -18.12 -9.43
C ARG A 286 -5.78 -19.40 -8.77
N SER A 287 -4.96 -19.99 -7.92
CA SER A 287 -5.31 -21.19 -7.14
C SER A 287 -6.39 -20.95 -6.08
N GLN A 288 -6.65 -19.70 -5.69
CA GLN A 288 -7.68 -19.34 -4.73
C GLN A 288 -9.08 -19.18 -5.34
N ASN A 289 -9.17 -19.09 -6.67
CA ASN A 289 -10.45 -18.81 -7.34
C ASN A 289 -11.53 -19.83 -7.00
N GLY A 290 -12.62 -19.38 -6.38
CA GLY A 290 -13.72 -20.23 -5.94
C GLY A 290 -13.44 -20.98 -4.62
N VAL A 291 -12.29 -20.78 -3.99
CA VAL A 291 -12.00 -21.35 -2.67
C VAL A 291 -12.87 -20.65 -1.63
N THR A 292 -13.60 -21.46 -0.85
CA THR A 292 -14.44 -21.02 0.27
C THR A 292 -13.82 -21.47 1.58
N VAL A 293 -13.70 -20.55 2.53
CA VAL A 293 -13.17 -20.80 3.87
C VAL A 293 -14.10 -20.20 4.93
N PRO A 294 -14.03 -20.64 6.20
CA PRO A 294 -14.70 -19.96 7.31
C PRO A 294 -14.33 -18.49 7.36
N ILE A 295 -15.26 -17.64 7.80
CA ILE A 295 -15.06 -16.18 7.80
C ILE A 295 -13.87 -15.75 8.65
N ASP A 296 -13.58 -16.44 9.72
CA ASP A 296 -12.50 -16.20 10.69
C ASP A 296 -11.18 -16.89 10.33
N GLN A 297 -11.12 -17.64 9.24
CA GLN A 297 -9.91 -18.35 8.80
C GLN A 297 -9.28 -17.66 7.59
N PRO A 298 -7.93 -17.63 7.48
CA PRO A 298 -7.26 -17.15 6.28
C PRO A 298 -7.52 -18.09 5.09
N PHE A 299 -7.43 -17.55 3.87
CA PHE A 299 -7.33 -18.35 2.66
C PHE A 299 -6.01 -19.13 2.62
N PRO A 300 -5.87 -20.19 1.78
CA PRO A 300 -4.64 -20.99 1.70
C PRO A 300 -3.35 -20.19 1.42
N ASN A 301 -3.45 -18.99 0.84
CA ASN A 301 -2.32 -18.07 0.67
C ASN A 301 -2.00 -17.23 1.92
N GLY A 302 -2.67 -17.48 3.05
CA GLY A 302 -2.43 -16.81 4.33
C GLY A 302 -3.16 -15.48 4.50
N LEU A 303 -3.89 -14.98 3.51
CA LEU A 303 -4.59 -13.70 3.57
C LEU A 303 -6.02 -13.87 4.10
N MET A 304 -6.47 -12.93 4.93
CA MET A 304 -7.87 -12.90 5.40
C MET A 304 -8.83 -12.45 4.29
N TYR A 305 -8.36 -11.61 3.38
CA TYR A 305 -9.11 -11.11 2.21
C TYR A 305 -8.15 -10.64 1.11
N PRO A 306 -8.60 -10.48 -0.14
CA PRO A 306 -7.77 -9.95 -1.20
C PRO A 306 -7.23 -8.56 -0.87
N GLY A 307 -5.91 -8.38 -0.92
CA GLY A 307 -5.27 -7.12 -0.53
C GLY A 307 -5.11 -6.91 0.98
N ASP A 308 -5.24 -7.97 1.78
CA ASP A 308 -4.97 -7.93 3.23
C ASP A 308 -3.56 -7.37 3.51
N PRO A 309 -3.43 -6.27 4.29
CA PRO A 309 -2.13 -5.65 4.57
C PRO A 309 -1.17 -6.49 5.39
N SER A 310 -1.58 -7.63 5.93
CA SER A 310 -0.70 -8.62 6.56
C SER A 310 0.14 -9.40 5.53
N GLY A 311 -0.28 -9.40 4.26
CA GLY A 311 0.42 -10.07 3.18
C GLY A 311 1.70 -9.38 2.74
N SER A 312 2.53 -10.11 2.00
CA SER A 312 3.72 -9.52 1.37
C SER A 312 3.33 -8.51 0.27
N PRO A 313 4.20 -7.54 -0.03
CA PRO A 313 3.94 -6.61 -1.15
C PRO A 313 3.63 -7.32 -2.48
N GLY A 314 4.27 -8.46 -2.74
CA GLY A 314 4.02 -9.28 -3.92
C GLY A 314 2.60 -9.83 -4.01
N GLU A 315 1.91 -10.01 -2.90
CA GLU A 315 0.54 -10.50 -2.85
C GLU A 315 -0.52 -9.39 -2.90
N ILE A 316 -0.19 -8.19 -2.40
CA ILE A 316 -1.19 -7.14 -2.18
C ILE A 316 -1.15 -5.99 -3.19
N ILE A 317 0.04 -5.60 -3.70
CA ILE A 317 0.16 -4.47 -4.64
C ILE A 317 -0.52 -4.82 -5.96
N ASN A 318 -1.37 -3.90 -6.47
CA ASN A 318 -2.14 -4.07 -7.71
C ASN A 318 -3.04 -5.32 -7.73
N CYS A 319 -3.41 -5.88 -6.59
CA CYS A 319 -4.38 -6.96 -6.53
C CYS A 319 -5.75 -6.46 -7.03
N ARG A 320 -6.46 -7.30 -7.80
CA ARG A 320 -7.81 -7.04 -8.30
C ARG A 320 -8.77 -8.21 -8.02
N CYS A 321 -8.38 -9.09 -7.14
CA CYS A 321 -9.27 -10.15 -6.68
C CYS A 321 -10.38 -9.57 -5.79
N ASP A 322 -11.45 -10.29 -5.66
CA ASP A 322 -12.61 -9.92 -4.86
C ASP A 322 -12.95 -11.04 -3.86
N MET A 323 -13.80 -10.73 -2.91
CA MET A 323 -14.31 -11.68 -1.94
C MET A 323 -15.82 -11.48 -1.80
N ILE A 324 -16.54 -12.58 -1.77
CA ILE A 324 -17.99 -12.60 -1.60
C ILE A 324 -18.38 -13.57 -0.46
N PRO A 325 -19.60 -13.46 0.12
CA PRO A 325 -20.12 -14.45 1.04
C PRO A 325 -20.16 -15.84 0.42
N GLY A 326 -19.76 -16.87 1.18
CA GLY A 326 -19.69 -18.26 0.70
C GLY A 326 -20.97 -19.07 0.96
N ASP A 327 -21.78 -18.66 1.90
CA ASP A 327 -22.92 -19.41 2.43
C ASP A 327 -24.28 -18.92 1.89
N LEU A 328 -24.29 -18.25 0.78
CA LEU A 328 -25.51 -17.69 0.18
C LEU A 328 -26.09 -18.57 -0.91
#